data_7f6bf40810e57cf55a5bfe80aaf72809
#
_entry.id   7f6bf40810e57cf55a5bfe80aaf72809
#
_cell.length_a   1.000
_cell.length_b   1.000
_cell.length_c   1.000
_cell.angle_alpha   90.00
_cell.angle_beta   90.00
_cell.angle_gamma   90.00
#
_symmetry.space_group_name_H-M   'P 1'
#
loop_
_entity.id
_entity.type
_entity.pdbx_description
1 polymer ?
#
loop_
_entity_poly.entity_id
_entity_poly.type
_entity_poly.pdbx_seq_one_letter_code
_entity_poly.pdbx_strand_id
1 'polypeptide(L)'
;MGPEFLGKRREEECLVTKGNRAPNIVMIMADQLAPQFTGAYGHPVVKTPHIVALADRGMRFDSAYCNSPLCAPSRFSFMSGQLISRIGAYDNASEFSASVPTFAHYLKLMGYRTCLSGKMHFVGPDQMHGFEERVTTDIYPSDYAWTPDWDRTEERIDKWYHNMATVKEAGIGAATFQIDYDEEVAFFAKRRIFDYARDDDQPFCLVASFIHPHDPYVARQEWWDLYDPNEIDMPKTSMLPEEHDGFSRRVLDGIEASTVPLTEAEIRKARHAYYANVSYFDSKVGELVQTITEAGMIDNTIFIITADHGD
;
A
#
# COMPACT_ATOMS: atom_id res chain seq x y z
N MET A 1 -11.99 -16.92 -58.54
CA MET A 1 -11.10 -17.53 -57.52
C MET A 1 -11.15 -16.67 -56.29
N GLY A 2 -11.98 -17.04 -55.33
CA GLY A 2 -12.18 -16.31 -54.08
C GLY A 2 -11.22 -16.78 -53.02
N PRO A 3 -10.97 -15.97 -52.00
CA PRO A 3 -10.15 -16.37 -50.86
C PRO A 3 -11.03 -16.95 -49.76
N GLU A 4 -11.04 -18.28 -49.64
CA GLU A 4 -11.38 -18.97 -48.41
C GLU A 4 -10.16 -18.99 -47.48
N PHE A 5 -10.13 -18.08 -46.50
CA PHE A 5 -9.30 -18.21 -45.31
C PHE A 5 -9.97 -17.49 -44.15
N LEU A 6 -11.06 -18.10 -43.66
CA LEU A 6 -11.54 -17.85 -42.30
C LEU A 6 -11.40 -19.15 -41.52
N GLY A 7 -10.22 -19.33 -40.93
CA GLY A 7 -9.99 -20.40 -39.99
C GLY A 7 -11.02 -20.34 -38.85
N LYS A 8 -11.76 -21.43 -38.69
CA LYS A 8 -12.63 -21.68 -37.54
C LYS A 8 -11.79 -21.55 -36.27
N ARG A 9 -12.01 -20.44 -35.52
CA ARG A 9 -11.66 -20.46 -34.12
C ARG A 9 -12.51 -21.55 -33.48
N ARG A 10 -11.86 -22.55 -32.94
CA ARG A 10 -12.50 -23.45 -31.99
C ARG A 10 -12.90 -22.57 -30.80
N GLU A 11 -14.18 -22.44 -30.56
CA GLU A 11 -14.72 -22.11 -29.27
C GLU A 11 -14.29 -23.23 -28.32
N GLU A 12 -13.16 -23.07 -27.68
CA GLU A 12 -12.87 -23.79 -26.45
C GLU A 12 -13.83 -23.20 -25.44
N GLU A 13 -15.02 -23.79 -25.33
CA GLU A 13 -15.86 -23.64 -24.16
C GLU A 13 -15.00 -23.98 -22.96
N CYS A 14 -14.64 -22.94 -22.20
CA CYS A 14 -14.08 -23.11 -20.89
C CYS A 14 -15.16 -23.82 -20.06
N LEU A 15 -15.07 -25.16 -20.00
CA LEU A 15 -15.91 -25.99 -19.16
C LEU A 15 -15.62 -25.66 -17.70
N VAL A 16 -16.20 -24.56 -17.20
CA VAL A 16 -16.33 -24.32 -15.78
C VAL A 16 -17.31 -25.37 -15.26
N THR A 17 -16.77 -26.52 -14.86
CA THR A 17 -17.54 -27.49 -14.11
C THR A 17 -18.10 -26.82 -12.85
N LYS A 18 -19.37 -27.03 -12.55
CA LYS A 18 -20.00 -26.62 -11.30
C LYS A 18 -19.23 -27.24 -10.11
N GLY A 19 -18.16 -26.58 -9.67
CA GLY A 19 -17.25 -27.04 -8.63
C GLY A 19 -15.90 -26.34 -8.61
N ASN A 20 -15.54 -25.57 -9.66
CA ASN A 20 -14.26 -24.90 -9.74
C ASN A 20 -14.43 -23.43 -10.16
N ARG A 21 -15.12 -22.66 -9.30
CA ARG A 21 -15.24 -21.21 -9.48
C ARG A 21 -13.87 -20.57 -9.26
N ALA A 22 -13.49 -19.64 -10.12
CA ALA A 22 -12.26 -18.85 -9.92
C ALA A 22 -12.28 -18.14 -8.54
N PRO A 23 -11.19 -18.15 -7.78
CA PRO A 23 -11.17 -17.58 -6.42
C PRO A 23 -11.32 -16.07 -6.47
N ASN A 24 -11.97 -15.50 -5.47
CA ASN A 24 -11.89 -14.08 -5.21
C ASN A 24 -10.48 -13.69 -4.77
N ILE A 25 -10.10 -12.45 -5.00
CA ILE A 25 -8.81 -11.91 -4.58
C ILE A 25 -9.08 -10.68 -3.70
N VAL A 26 -8.55 -10.71 -2.48
CA VAL A 26 -8.53 -9.55 -1.58
C VAL A 26 -7.08 -9.19 -1.32
N MET A 27 -6.67 -8.06 -1.88
CA MET A 27 -5.34 -7.51 -1.70
C MET A 27 -5.42 -6.39 -0.66
N ILE A 28 -4.62 -6.52 0.39
CA ILE A 28 -4.55 -5.55 1.48
C ILE A 28 -3.13 -4.98 1.47
N MET A 29 -3.03 -3.69 1.14
CA MET A 29 -1.76 -3.01 0.95
C MET A 29 -1.55 -1.98 2.06
N ALA A 30 -0.38 -2.01 2.68
CA ALA A 30 0.11 -0.96 3.55
C ALA A 30 0.98 0.03 2.77
N ASP A 31 1.15 1.23 3.29
CA ASP A 31 2.14 2.18 2.82
C ASP A 31 3.32 2.22 3.80
N GLN A 32 4.53 2.06 3.28
CA GLN A 32 5.78 2.19 4.06
C GLN A 32 5.90 1.13 5.20
N LEU A 33 5.32 -0.05 5.01
CA LEU A 33 5.47 -1.15 5.97
C LEU A 33 6.69 -2.01 5.62
N ALA A 34 7.74 -1.87 6.41
CA ALA A 34 8.89 -2.75 6.28
C ALA A 34 8.61 -4.12 6.92
N PRO A 35 8.87 -5.24 6.22
CA PRO A 35 8.47 -6.58 6.64
C PRO A 35 9.06 -6.99 8.00
N GLN A 36 10.27 -6.54 8.33
CA GLN A 36 10.92 -6.80 9.62
C GLN A 36 10.12 -6.27 10.82
N PHE A 37 9.16 -5.37 10.63
CA PHE A 37 8.28 -4.87 11.70
C PHE A 37 6.96 -5.64 11.80
N THR A 38 6.92 -6.87 11.33
CA THR A 38 5.77 -7.76 11.52
C THR A 38 6.16 -9.06 12.22
N GLY A 39 5.25 -9.63 12.97
CA GLY A 39 5.44 -10.93 13.62
C GLY A 39 5.67 -12.07 12.63
N ALA A 40 5.11 -11.98 11.40
CA ALA A 40 5.33 -12.96 10.35
C ALA A 40 6.80 -13.07 9.92
N TYR A 41 7.59 -12.00 10.07
CA TYR A 41 9.03 -11.99 9.85
C TYR A 41 9.85 -11.99 11.15
N GLY A 42 9.20 -12.31 12.26
CA GLY A 42 9.86 -12.59 13.53
C GLY A 42 10.19 -11.37 14.38
N HIS A 43 9.50 -10.24 14.21
CA HIS A 43 9.68 -9.10 15.11
C HIS A 43 9.26 -9.47 16.54
N PRO A 44 10.11 -9.26 17.56
CA PRO A 44 9.84 -9.75 18.90
C PRO A 44 8.79 -8.94 19.67
N VAL A 45 8.56 -7.68 19.31
CA VAL A 45 7.72 -6.73 20.06
C VAL A 45 6.44 -6.37 19.30
N VAL A 46 6.53 -6.10 18.00
CA VAL A 46 5.38 -5.63 17.20
C VAL A 46 4.31 -6.72 17.10
N LYS A 47 3.07 -6.34 17.39
CA LYS A 47 1.91 -7.25 17.46
C LYS A 47 1.12 -7.20 16.16
N THR A 48 1.21 -8.28 15.37
CA THR A 48 0.49 -8.43 14.11
C THR A 48 -0.15 -9.82 14.01
N PRO A 49 -1.10 -10.16 14.91
CA PRO A 49 -1.65 -11.51 14.98
C PRO A 49 -2.43 -11.93 13.73
N HIS A 50 -3.09 -10.99 13.05
CA HIS A 50 -3.86 -11.30 11.84
C HIS A 50 -2.97 -11.60 10.63
N ILE A 51 -1.89 -10.84 10.45
CA ILE A 51 -0.88 -11.10 9.42
C ILE A 51 -0.18 -12.45 9.71
N VAL A 52 0.17 -12.74 10.95
CA VAL A 52 0.75 -14.03 11.34
C VAL A 52 -0.20 -15.18 11.03
N ALA A 53 -1.48 -15.07 11.41
CA ALA A 53 -2.47 -16.10 11.14
C ALA A 53 -2.68 -16.39 9.65
N LEU A 54 -2.58 -15.38 8.78
CA LEU A 54 -2.60 -15.56 7.33
C LEU A 54 -1.30 -16.19 6.80
N ALA A 55 -0.15 -15.77 7.32
CA ALA A 55 1.15 -16.33 6.94
C ALA A 55 1.27 -17.82 7.30
N ASP A 56 0.74 -18.24 8.46
CA ASP A 56 0.74 -19.64 8.93
C ASP A 56 -0.11 -20.56 8.03
N ARG A 57 -1.08 -20.01 7.31
CA ARG A 57 -1.96 -20.74 6.39
C ARG A 57 -1.58 -20.57 4.93
N GLY A 58 -0.60 -19.73 4.64
CA GLY A 58 -0.27 -19.31 3.30
C GLY A 58 1.21 -19.45 2.95
N MET A 59 1.67 -18.54 2.12
CA MET A 59 3.06 -18.47 1.69
C MET A 59 3.64 -17.11 2.06
N ARG A 60 4.78 -17.12 2.75
CA ARG A 60 5.58 -15.94 3.05
C ARG A 60 6.74 -15.84 2.07
N PHE A 61 6.97 -14.66 1.52
CA PHE A 61 8.05 -14.39 0.59
C PHE A 61 9.19 -13.69 1.32
N ASP A 62 10.32 -14.38 1.50
CA ASP A 62 11.47 -13.86 2.23
C ASP A 62 12.34 -12.90 1.37
N SER A 63 12.15 -12.88 0.06
CA SER A 63 12.92 -12.09 -0.89
C SER A 63 12.01 -11.37 -1.89
N ALA A 64 11.10 -10.55 -1.38
CA ALA A 64 10.27 -9.67 -2.18
C ALA A 64 10.86 -8.25 -2.16
N TYR A 65 10.90 -7.61 -3.33
CA TYR A 65 11.52 -6.28 -3.51
C TYR A 65 10.57 -5.35 -4.26
N CYS A 66 10.48 -4.10 -3.84
CA CYS A 66 9.87 -3.06 -4.64
C CYS A 66 10.87 -2.55 -5.71
N ASN A 67 10.36 -2.07 -6.82
CA ASN A 67 11.19 -1.54 -7.91
C ASN A 67 11.77 -0.14 -7.61
N SER A 68 11.11 0.60 -6.73
CA SER A 68 11.50 1.93 -6.26
C SER A 68 11.03 2.12 -4.83
N PRO A 69 11.84 2.68 -3.93
CA PRO A 69 11.43 2.94 -2.54
C PRO A 69 10.67 4.26 -2.41
N LEU A 70 9.69 4.50 -3.27
CA LEU A 70 8.86 5.70 -3.31
C LEU A 70 7.45 5.35 -3.77
N CYS A 71 6.43 5.89 -3.13
CA CYS A 71 5.03 5.45 -3.25
C CYS A 71 4.53 5.35 -4.71
N ALA A 72 4.43 6.47 -5.47
CA ALA A 72 3.86 6.42 -6.81
C ALA A 72 4.67 5.53 -7.78
N PRO A 73 5.99 5.67 -7.91
CA PRO A 73 6.78 4.80 -8.78
C PRO A 73 6.68 3.32 -8.42
N SER A 74 6.72 2.97 -7.13
CA SER A 74 6.55 1.59 -6.68
C SER A 74 5.18 1.04 -7.05
N ARG A 75 4.11 1.80 -6.77
CA ARG A 75 2.73 1.40 -7.04
C ARG A 75 2.46 1.23 -8.53
N PHE A 76 3.01 2.10 -9.38
CA PHE A 76 2.86 2.00 -10.84
C PHE A 76 3.62 0.77 -11.39
N SER A 77 4.83 0.52 -10.87
CA SER A 77 5.58 -0.69 -11.18
C SER A 77 4.83 -1.95 -10.74
N PHE A 78 4.27 -1.95 -9.53
CA PHE A 78 3.43 -3.01 -8.99
C PHE A 78 2.18 -3.25 -9.86
N MET A 79 1.46 -2.19 -10.22
CA MET A 79 0.26 -2.28 -11.05
C MET A 79 0.53 -2.83 -12.45
N SER A 80 1.63 -2.42 -13.07
CA SER A 80 1.94 -2.74 -14.47
C SER A 80 2.84 -3.96 -14.65
N GLY A 81 3.56 -4.39 -13.60
CA GLY A 81 4.62 -5.39 -13.71
C GLY A 81 5.83 -4.92 -14.53
N GLN A 82 6.01 -3.61 -14.70
CA GLN A 82 7.08 -3.02 -15.49
C GLN A 82 8.01 -2.17 -14.61
N LEU A 83 9.27 -2.07 -15.04
CA LEU A 83 10.25 -1.21 -14.38
C LEU A 83 9.85 0.26 -14.54
N ILE A 84 10.12 1.08 -13.53
CA ILE A 84 9.85 2.53 -13.55
C ILE A 84 10.50 3.22 -14.75
N SER A 85 11.67 2.76 -15.20
CA SER A 85 12.36 3.29 -16.38
C SER A 85 11.60 3.07 -17.70
N ARG A 86 10.67 2.08 -17.74
CA ARG A 86 9.80 1.84 -18.91
C ARG A 86 8.52 2.64 -18.84
N ILE A 87 7.99 2.83 -17.64
CA ILE A 87 6.76 3.61 -17.43
C ILE A 87 7.04 5.12 -17.45
N GLY A 88 8.29 5.54 -17.19
CA GLY A 88 8.67 6.95 -17.13
C GLY A 88 8.21 7.69 -15.89
N ALA A 89 7.82 6.98 -14.83
CA ALA A 89 7.34 7.56 -13.59
C ALA A 89 8.41 7.43 -12.51
N TYR A 90 9.12 8.52 -12.21
CA TYR A 90 10.30 8.50 -11.34
C TYR A 90 10.08 9.14 -9.97
N ASP A 91 8.99 9.83 -9.76
CA ASP A 91 8.67 10.54 -8.52
C ASP A 91 7.16 10.53 -8.22
N ASN A 92 6.78 11.08 -7.07
CA ASN A 92 5.39 11.14 -6.62
C ASN A 92 4.53 12.17 -7.37
N ALA A 93 5.11 12.95 -8.28
CA ALA A 93 4.40 13.89 -9.15
C ALA A 93 4.22 13.36 -10.57
N SER A 94 4.80 12.21 -10.88
CA SER A 94 4.76 11.61 -12.22
C SER A 94 3.36 11.08 -12.54
N GLU A 95 2.88 11.38 -13.75
CA GLU A 95 1.65 10.80 -14.27
C GLU A 95 1.83 9.29 -14.54
N PHE A 96 0.84 8.49 -14.16
CA PHE A 96 0.74 7.13 -14.65
C PHE A 96 -0.03 7.12 -15.96
N SER A 97 0.64 6.80 -17.05
CA SER A 97 0.02 6.83 -18.38
C SER A 97 -1.14 5.83 -18.49
N ALA A 98 -2.32 6.30 -18.92
CA ALA A 98 -3.49 5.45 -19.20
C ALA A 98 -3.23 4.40 -20.31
N SER A 99 -2.16 4.54 -21.11
CA SER A 99 -1.76 3.55 -22.11
C SER A 99 -1.04 2.32 -21.54
N VAL A 100 -0.65 2.38 -20.27
CA VAL A 100 0.06 1.26 -19.61
C VAL A 100 -0.96 0.26 -19.05
N PRO A 101 -1.01 -1.00 -19.54
CA PRO A 101 -1.91 -2.00 -19.01
C PRO A 101 -1.48 -2.42 -17.60
N THR A 102 -2.45 -2.67 -16.75
CA THR A 102 -2.27 -3.07 -15.35
C THR A 102 -2.88 -4.44 -15.09
N PHE A 103 -2.55 -5.03 -13.93
CA PHE A 103 -3.17 -6.30 -13.53
C PHE A 103 -4.71 -6.20 -13.47
N ALA A 104 -5.27 -5.03 -13.14
CA ALA A 104 -6.71 -4.83 -13.10
C ALA A 104 -7.34 -4.98 -14.48
N HIS A 105 -6.70 -4.48 -15.55
CA HIS A 105 -7.14 -4.69 -16.92
C HIS A 105 -7.15 -6.20 -17.29
N TYR A 106 -6.09 -6.94 -16.92
CA TYR A 106 -6.01 -8.36 -17.22
C TYR A 106 -7.04 -9.19 -16.45
N LEU A 107 -7.24 -8.89 -15.16
CA LEU A 107 -8.28 -9.55 -14.36
C LEU A 107 -9.68 -9.29 -14.92
N LYS A 108 -9.96 -8.07 -15.34
CA LYS A 108 -11.21 -7.72 -16.01
C LYS A 108 -11.43 -8.54 -17.30
N LEU A 109 -10.39 -8.71 -18.13
CA LEU A 109 -10.46 -9.57 -19.32
C LEU A 109 -10.72 -11.05 -18.96
N MET A 110 -10.36 -11.47 -17.76
CA MET A 110 -10.64 -12.82 -17.22
C MET A 110 -12.01 -12.92 -16.53
N GLY A 111 -12.84 -11.88 -16.58
CA GLY A 111 -14.19 -11.88 -16.03
C GLY A 111 -14.27 -11.52 -14.53
N TYR A 112 -13.22 -10.96 -13.95
CA TYR A 112 -13.26 -10.44 -12.59
C TYR A 112 -13.89 -9.05 -12.53
N ARG A 113 -14.68 -8.79 -11.51
CA ARG A 113 -14.95 -7.41 -11.08
C ARG A 113 -13.73 -6.87 -10.37
N THR A 114 -13.34 -5.64 -10.66
CA THR A 114 -12.13 -5.04 -10.07
C THR A 114 -12.49 -3.76 -9.33
N CYS A 115 -12.13 -3.69 -8.04
CA CYS A 115 -12.46 -2.57 -7.18
C CYS A 115 -11.23 -2.08 -6.41
N LEU A 116 -11.08 -0.77 -6.32
CA LEU A 116 -10.09 -0.09 -5.49
C LEU A 116 -10.78 0.67 -4.36
N SER A 117 -10.37 0.41 -3.14
CA SER A 117 -10.64 1.23 -1.96
C SER A 117 -9.29 1.69 -1.39
N GLY A 118 -9.03 2.97 -1.39
CA GLY A 118 -7.83 3.52 -0.78
C GLY A 118 -6.79 4.09 -1.74
N LYS A 119 -5.59 4.26 -1.20
CA LYS A 119 -4.45 4.92 -1.85
C LYS A 119 -3.88 4.07 -2.98
N MET A 120 -3.72 4.67 -4.14
CA MET A 120 -2.89 4.11 -5.21
C MET A 120 -1.95 5.16 -5.82
N HIS A 121 -2.07 6.40 -5.38
CA HIS A 121 -1.24 7.54 -5.76
C HIS A 121 -1.31 7.85 -7.25
N PHE A 122 -2.48 7.67 -7.86
CA PHE A 122 -2.66 7.98 -9.27
C PHE A 122 -2.62 9.48 -9.50
N VAL A 123 -1.66 9.92 -10.29
CA VAL A 123 -1.50 11.30 -10.77
C VAL A 123 -1.95 11.36 -12.22
N GLY A 124 -2.69 12.38 -12.59
CA GLY A 124 -3.22 12.59 -13.92
C GLY A 124 -4.72 12.28 -14.04
N PRO A 125 -5.27 12.39 -15.25
CA PRO A 125 -6.72 12.31 -15.48
C PRO A 125 -7.31 10.91 -15.33
N ASP A 126 -6.54 9.85 -15.61
CA ASP A 126 -7.02 8.49 -15.37
C ASP A 126 -6.83 8.13 -13.89
N GLN A 127 -7.93 7.95 -13.20
CA GLN A 127 -7.96 7.56 -11.78
C GLN A 127 -8.43 6.13 -11.59
N MET A 128 -8.61 5.37 -12.67
CA MET A 128 -9.13 4.01 -12.65
C MET A 128 -8.07 2.97 -13.00
N HIS A 129 -7.22 3.23 -13.96
CA HIS A 129 -6.15 2.34 -14.44
C HIS A 129 -6.55 0.85 -14.50
N GLY A 130 -7.76 0.59 -15.03
CA GLY A 130 -8.31 -0.75 -15.21
C GLY A 130 -9.25 -1.24 -14.11
N PHE A 131 -9.32 -0.58 -12.97
CA PHE A 131 -10.38 -0.86 -12.01
C PHE A 131 -11.75 -0.43 -12.58
N GLU A 132 -12.77 -1.25 -12.38
CA GLU A 132 -14.15 -0.92 -12.76
C GLU A 132 -14.78 0.04 -11.77
N GLU A 133 -14.37 -0.07 -10.52
CA GLU A 133 -14.87 0.74 -9.41
C GLU A 133 -13.72 1.28 -8.57
N ARG A 134 -13.87 2.51 -8.16
CA ARG A 134 -13.05 3.14 -7.14
C ARG A 134 -13.99 3.76 -6.11
N VAL A 135 -13.97 3.21 -4.89
CA VAL A 135 -14.98 3.54 -3.87
C VAL A 135 -14.55 4.61 -2.87
N THR A 136 -13.27 4.99 -2.91
CA THR A 136 -12.72 6.13 -2.16
C THR A 136 -11.87 7.00 -3.09
N THR A 137 -11.67 8.26 -2.75
CA THR A 137 -10.67 9.10 -3.42
C THR A 137 -9.25 8.69 -3.02
N ASP A 138 -8.21 9.25 -3.65
CA ASP A 138 -6.85 9.13 -3.13
C ASP A 138 -6.66 10.09 -1.95
N ILE A 139 -5.69 9.76 -1.08
CA ILE A 139 -5.33 10.64 0.04
C ILE A 139 -4.45 11.81 -0.41
N TYR A 140 -3.71 11.64 -1.50
CA TYR A 140 -2.84 12.65 -2.07
C TYR A 140 -3.46 13.31 -3.30
N PRO A 141 -3.01 14.52 -3.67
CA PRO A 141 -3.50 15.18 -4.87
C PRO A 141 -3.29 14.35 -6.13
N SER A 142 -4.34 14.20 -6.92
CA SER A 142 -4.28 13.54 -8.23
C SER A 142 -3.97 14.50 -9.37
N ASP A 143 -3.92 15.78 -9.07
CA ASP A 143 -3.46 16.82 -10.00
C ASP A 143 -1.93 16.95 -9.98
N TYR A 144 -1.41 17.89 -10.76
CA TYR A 144 0.03 18.13 -10.86
C TYR A 144 0.59 19.09 -9.79
N ALA A 145 -0.10 19.23 -8.65
CA ALA A 145 0.29 20.17 -7.59
C ALA A 145 1.67 19.89 -6.97
N TRP A 146 2.14 18.66 -7.10
CA TRP A 146 3.47 18.23 -6.61
C TRP A 146 4.56 18.27 -7.69
N THR A 147 4.22 18.68 -8.89
CA THR A 147 5.23 18.83 -9.97
C THR A 147 6.22 19.93 -9.58
N PRO A 148 7.52 19.66 -9.56
CA PRO A 148 8.53 20.66 -9.28
C PRO A 148 8.52 21.79 -10.32
N ASP A 149 8.87 23.00 -9.90
CA ASP A 149 9.19 24.08 -10.83
C ASP A 149 10.62 23.88 -11.37
N TRP A 150 10.71 23.28 -12.55
CA TRP A 150 11.99 22.96 -13.18
C TRP A 150 12.80 24.20 -13.62
N ASP A 151 12.17 25.37 -13.67
CA ASP A 151 12.86 26.64 -13.94
C ASP A 151 13.51 27.21 -12.67
N ARG A 152 13.15 26.68 -11.48
CA ARG A 152 13.64 27.12 -10.17
C ARG A 152 14.09 25.94 -9.34
N THR A 153 14.97 25.14 -9.89
CA THR A 153 15.45 23.88 -9.28
C THR A 153 16.19 24.07 -7.94
N GLU A 154 16.69 25.27 -7.66
CA GLU A 154 17.38 25.62 -6.41
C GLU A 154 16.40 26.01 -5.29
N GLU A 155 15.11 26.24 -5.61
CA GLU A 155 14.11 26.59 -4.62
C GLU A 155 13.50 25.35 -4.00
N ARG A 156 13.68 25.19 -2.71
CA ARG A 156 12.93 24.19 -1.93
C ARG A 156 11.53 24.69 -1.67
N ILE A 157 10.52 23.88 -1.97
CA ILE A 157 9.12 24.15 -1.65
C ILE A 157 8.70 23.21 -0.53
N ASP A 158 8.79 23.71 0.71
CA ASP A 158 8.63 22.90 1.93
C ASP A 158 7.34 22.08 1.99
N LYS A 159 6.24 22.57 1.44
CA LYS A 159 4.97 21.86 1.40
C LYS A 159 4.99 20.56 0.58
N TRP A 160 6.02 20.34 -0.23
CA TRP A 160 6.18 19.16 -1.08
C TRP A 160 7.18 18.14 -0.54
N TYR A 161 7.88 18.50 0.52
CA TYR A 161 8.91 17.66 1.10
C TYR A 161 8.50 17.15 2.47
N HIS A 162 8.76 15.89 2.72
CA HIS A 162 8.80 15.37 4.07
C HIS A 162 9.97 16.04 4.83
N ASN A 163 9.79 16.26 6.10
CA ASN A 163 10.80 16.86 6.95
C ASN A 163 10.77 16.22 8.34
N MET A 164 11.71 16.60 9.18
CA MET A 164 11.85 16.04 10.53
C MET A 164 10.72 16.40 11.50
N ALA A 165 9.79 17.29 11.13
CA ALA A 165 8.65 17.62 11.98
C ALA A 165 7.76 16.40 12.22
N THR A 166 7.55 15.55 11.21
CA THR A 166 6.72 14.33 11.34
C THR A 166 7.26 13.36 12.40
N VAL A 167 8.58 13.31 12.60
CA VAL A 167 9.24 12.53 13.65
C VAL A 167 9.12 13.20 15.01
N LYS A 168 9.35 14.53 15.07
CA LYS A 168 9.29 15.29 16.31
C LYS A 168 7.89 15.39 16.92
N GLU A 169 6.89 15.48 16.04
CA GLU A 169 5.47 15.56 16.42
C GLU A 169 4.86 14.17 16.68
N ALA A 170 5.62 13.11 16.53
CA ALA A 170 5.16 11.76 16.81
C ALA A 170 4.51 11.63 18.18
N GLY A 171 3.49 10.79 18.31
CA GLY A 171 2.82 10.57 19.60
C GLY A 171 1.39 10.08 19.49
N ILE A 172 0.57 10.50 20.44
CA ILE A 172 -0.82 10.07 20.58
C ILE A 172 -1.75 11.15 20.03
N GLY A 173 -2.72 10.73 19.21
CA GLY A 173 -3.79 11.59 18.71
C GLY A 173 -5.12 10.83 18.64
N ALA A 174 -6.21 11.55 18.86
CA ALA A 174 -7.55 10.96 18.77
C ALA A 174 -7.97 10.71 17.31
N ALA A 175 -7.56 11.60 16.39
CA ALA A 175 -7.82 11.55 14.97
C ALA A 175 -6.71 12.26 14.21
N THR A 176 -6.44 11.79 13.00
CA THR A 176 -5.62 12.46 12.00
C THR A 176 -6.29 12.26 10.65
N PHE A 177 -5.89 13.05 9.67
CA PHE A 177 -6.38 12.86 8.31
C PHE A 177 -6.14 11.43 7.79
N GLN A 178 -4.99 10.83 8.14
CA GLN A 178 -4.62 9.47 7.75
C GLN A 178 -5.47 8.41 8.45
N ILE A 179 -5.73 8.56 9.75
CA ILE A 179 -6.61 7.65 10.50
C ILE A 179 -8.03 7.70 9.93
N ASP A 180 -8.56 8.89 9.70
CA ASP A 180 -9.92 9.06 9.17
C ASP A 180 -10.02 8.48 7.75
N TYR A 181 -8.98 8.66 6.94
CA TYR A 181 -8.91 8.07 5.60
C TYR A 181 -8.90 6.54 5.63
N ASP A 182 -8.09 5.91 6.49
CA ASP A 182 -8.03 4.45 6.58
C ASP A 182 -9.33 3.84 7.14
N GLU A 183 -10.02 4.54 8.04
CA GLU A 183 -11.37 4.13 8.49
C GLU A 183 -12.37 4.18 7.33
N GLU A 184 -12.30 5.19 6.46
CA GLU A 184 -13.13 5.28 5.25
C GLU A 184 -12.80 4.14 4.29
N VAL A 185 -11.52 3.86 4.05
CA VAL A 185 -11.07 2.74 3.20
C VAL A 185 -11.64 1.41 3.69
N ALA A 186 -11.50 1.14 4.99
CA ALA A 186 -12.03 -0.09 5.60
C ALA A 186 -13.55 -0.18 5.50
N PHE A 187 -14.26 0.92 5.76
CA PHE A 187 -15.71 0.98 5.67
C PHE A 187 -16.22 0.62 4.27
N PHE A 188 -15.68 1.27 3.24
CA PHE A 188 -16.12 1.02 1.86
C PHE A 188 -15.69 -0.35 1.34
N ALA A 189 -14.50 -0.84 1.71
CA ALA A 189 -14.06 -2.18 1.37
C ALA A 189 -15.00 -3.25 1.96
N LYS A 190 -15.34 -3.16 3.25
CA LYS A 190 -16.29 -4.07 3.92
C LYS A 190 -17.67 -4.03 3.28
N ARG A 191 -18.18 -2.83 2.99
CA ARG A 191 -19.46 -2.66 2.31
C ARG A 191 -19.43 -3.34 0.95
N ARG A 192 -18.37 -3.15 0.16
CA ARG A 192 -18.26 -3.76 -1.17
C ARG A 192 -18.17 -5.29 -1.11
N ILE A 193 -17.51 -5.86 -0.10
CA ILE A 193 -17.47 -7.31 0.12
C ILE A 193 -18.91 -7.86 0.28
N PHE A 194 -19.74 -7.22 1.11
CA PHE A 194 -21.14 -7.65 1.28
C PHE A 194 -21.99 -7.45 0.02
N ASP A 195 -21.71 -6.40 -0.78
CA ASP A 195 -22.40 -6.21 -2.05
C ASP A 195 -22.06 -7.35 -3.03
N TYR A 196 -20.79 -7.75 -3.12
CA TYR A 196 -20.36 -8.90 -3.93
C TYR A 196 -20.93 -10.23 -3.43
N ALA A 197 -21.09 -10.41 -2.12
CA ALA A 197 -21.73 -11.61 -1.57
C ALA A 197 -23.21 -11.73 -1.91
N ARG A 198 -23.91 -10.61 -2.12
CA ARG A 198 -25.33 -10.59 -2.56
C ARG A 198 -25.48 -10.88 -4.05
N ASP A 199 -24.45 -10.54 -4.82
CA ASP A 199 -24.40 -10.68 -6.27
C ASP A 199 -23.25 -11.61 -6.64
N ASP A 200 -23.46 -12.91 -6.35
CA ASP A 200 -22.44 -13.95 -6.36
C ASP A 200 -22.22 -14.57 -7.75
N ASP A 201 -22.34 -13.78 -8.83
CA ASP A 201 -22.24 -14.31 -10.20
C ASP A 201 -20.81 -14.35 -10.74
N GLN A 202 -19.92 -13.48 -10.25
CA GLN A 202 -18.57 -13.29 -10.79
C GLN A 202 -17.52 -13.24 -9.67
N PRO A 203 -16.30 -13.73 -9.92
CA PRO A 203 -15.20 -13.50 -9.01
C PRO A 203 -14.83 -12.01 -8.97
N PHE A 204 -14.27 -11.55 -7.87
CA PHE A 204 -13.81 -10.18 -7.73
C PHE A 204 -12.35 -10.09 -7.28
N CYS A 205 -11.72 -8.97 -7.63
CA CYS A 205 -10.47 -8.51 -7.07
C CYS A 205 -10.70 -7.17 -6.37
N LEU A 206 -10.64 -7.17 -5.06
CA LEU A 206 -10.72 -5.97 -4.23
C LEU A 206 -9.32 -5.62 -3.72
N VAL A 207 -8.88 -4.41 -4.02
CA VAL A 207 -7.67 -3.83 -3.43
C VAL A 207 -8.10 -2.85 -2.34
N ALA A 208 -7.75 -3.14 -1.09
CA ALA A 208 -7.89 -2.25 0.05
C ALA A 208 -6.50 -1.72 0.41
N SER A 209 -6.23 -0.45 0.10
CA SER A 209 -4.91 0.15 0.22
C SER A 209 -4.91 1.27 1.25
N PHE A 210 -4.30 0.98 2.40
CA PHE A 210 -4.22 1.85 3.57
C PHE A 210 -2.99 2.75 3.51
N ILE A 211 -3.06 3.90 4.20
CA ILE A 211 -1.91 4.80 4.34
C ILE A 211 -1.00 4.39 5.50
N HIS A 212 -1.55 3.76 6.55
CA HIS A 212 -0.71 3.33 7.66
C HIS A 212 0.17 2.13 7.28
N PRO A 213 1.40 2.08 7.87
CA PRO A 213 1.96 2.89 8.96
C PRO A 213 2.76 4.14 8.55
N HIS A 214 2.59 4.66 7.33
CA HIS A 214 3.24 5.90 6.84
C HIS A 214 3.09 7.07 7.83
N ASP A 215 4.07 7.97 7.87
CA ASP A 215 3.99 9.19 8.68
C ASP A 215 2.77 10.08 8.31
N PRO A 216 2.33 10.99 9.21
CA PRO A 216 2.88 11.33 10.52
C PRO A 216 2.73 10.21 11.54
N TYR A 217 3.75 10.04 12.38
CA TYR A 217 3.79 8.98 13.39
C TYR A 217 2.88 9.32 14.58
N VAL A 218 1.58 9.31 14.33
CA VAL A 218 0.54 9.57 15.33
C VAL A 218 -0.36 8.33 15.41
N ALA A 219 -0.53 7.80 16.61
CA ALA A 219 -1.36 6.63 16.87
C ALA A 219 -2.48 6.95 17.87
N ARG A 220 -3.60 6.25 17.77
CA ARG A 220 -4.63 6.31 18.82
C ARG A 220 -4.11 5.66 20.11
N GLN A 221 -4.61 6.11 21.25
CA GLN A 221 -4.23 5.66 22.58
C GLN A 221 -4.27 4.13 22.71
N GLU A 222 -5.32 3.50 22.20
CA GLU A 222 -5.55 2.05 22.28
C GLU A 222 -4.43 1.22 21.61
N TRP A 223 -3.85 1.70 20.52
CA TRP A 223 -2.74 1.05 19.83
C TRP A 223 -1.40 1.38 20.49
N TRP A 224 -1.27 2.61 20.99
CA TRP A 224 -0.10 3.05 21.74
C TRP A 224 0.09 2.20 23.01
N ASP A 225 -0.98 1.99 23.77
CA ASP A 225 -0.95 1.26 25.06
C ASP A 225 -0.64 -0.26 24.90
N LEU A 226 -0.57 -0.75 23.67
CA LEU A 226 -0.12 -2.12 23.43
C LEU A 226 1.35 -2.36 23.76
N TYR A 227 2.16 -1.30 23.87
CA TYR A 227 3.61 -1.37 23.96
C TYR A 227 4.16 -0.67 25.19
N ASP A 228 5.08 -1.36 25.89
CA ASP A 228 5.89 -0.71 26.92
C ASP A 228 6.95 0.18 26.22
N PRO A 229 7.05 1.48 26.54
CA PRO A 229 8.08 2.35 25.97
C PRO A 229 9.52 1.84 26.16
N ASN A 230 9.77 1.03 27.19
CA ASN A 230 11.08 0.46 27.47
C ASN A 230 11.44 -0.73 26.55
N GLU A 231 10.45 -1.34 25.91
CA GLU A 231 10.66 -2.44 24.95
C GLU A 231 10.87 -1.93 23.52
N ILE A 232 10.71 -0.62 23.28
CA ILE A 232 10.94 -0.03 21.96
C ILE A 232 12.44 0.04 21.70
N ASP A 233 12.92 -0.74 20.75
CA ASP A 233 14.33 -0.77 20.36
C ASP A 233 14.74 0.50 19.60
N MET A 234 16.04 0.77 19.59
CA MET A 234 16.66 1.83 18.77
C MET A 234 17.04 1.29 17.39
N PRO A 235 17.21 2.16 16.39
CA PRO A 235 17.74 1.75 15.09
C PRO A 235 19.03 0.94 15.24
N LYS A 236 19.13 -0.18 14.52
CA LYS A 236 20.32 -1.05 14.59
C LYS A 236 21.54 -0.47 13.90
N THR A 237 21.31 0.40 12.94
CA THR A 237 22.36 1.07 12.17
C THR A 237 22.40 2.53 12.56
N SER A 238 23.59 3.01 12.86
CA SER A 238 23.88 4.42 13.08
C SER A 238 25.12 4.76 12.26
N MET A 239 25.00 5.76 11.40
CA MET A 239 26.09 6.28 10.59
C MET A 239 26.27 7.76 10.87
N LEU A 240 27.50 8.20 10.95
CA LEU A 240 27.80 9.63 11.02
C LEU A 240 27.51 10.29 9.65
N PRO A 241 27.14 11.58 9.61
CA PRO A 241 26.82 12.26 8.35
C PRO A 241 27.91 12.12 7.27
N GLU A 242 29.18 12.11 7.68
CA GLU A 242 30.35 11.97 6.79
C GLU A 242 30.54 10.55 6.25
N GLU A 243 29.95 9.54 6.86
CA GLU A 243 30.00 8.14 6.42
C GLU A 243 29.01 7.81 5.31
N HIS A 244 28.02 8.67 5.11
CA HIS A 244 27.02 8.49 4.07
C HIS A 244 27.59 8.76 2.68
N ASP A 245 27.13 8.00 1.68
CA ASP A 245 27.41 8.29 0.28
C ASP A 245 26.73 9.61 -0.17
N GLY A 246 27.10 10.10 -1.36
CA GLY A 246 26.62 11.39 -1.85
C GLY A 246 25.10 11.42 -2.14
N PHE A 247 24.46 10.28 -2.42
CA PHE A 247 23.01 10.21 -2.61
C PHE A 247 22.30 10.28 -1.26
N SER A 248 22.71 9.45 -0.30
CA SER A 248 22.13 9.43 1.05
C SER A 248 22.25 10.79 1.74
N ARG A 249 23.39 11.46 1.58
CA ARG A 249 23.56 12.84 2.11
C ARG A 249 22.54 13.81 1.53
N ARG A 250 22.31 13.78 0.20
CA ARG A 250 21.31 14.65 -0.42
C ARG A 250 19.89 14.37 0.09
N VAL A 251 19.55 13.10 0.35
CA VAL A 251 18.26 12.74 0.95
C VAL A 251 18.14 13.31 2.36
N LEU A 252 19.17 13.10 3.19
CA LEU A 252 19.19 13.63 4.56
C LEU A 252 19.12 15.15 4.62
N ASP A 253 19.82 15.83 3.71
CA ASP A 253 19.74 17.30 3.59
C ASP A 253 18.33 17.73 3.11
N GLY A 254 17.76 16.97 2.17
CA GLY A 254 16.40 17.21 1.65
C GLY A 254 15.32 17.17 2.72
N ILE A 255 15.44 16.27 3.70
CA ILE A 255 14.49 16.16 4.82
C ILE A 255 14.95 16.94 6.06
N GLU A 256 16.01 17.74 5.97
CA GLU A 256 16.60 18.54 7.06
C GLU A 256 17.21 17.73 8.21
N ALA A 257 17.47 16.44 8.03
CA ALA A 257 18.01 15.58 9.08
C ALA A 257 19.41 16.05 9.56
N SER A 258 20.20 16.67 8.68
CA SER A 258 21.51 17.24 9.01
C SER A 258 21.46 18.49 9.90
N THR A 259 20.35 19.24 9.85
CA THR A 259 20.17 20.51 10.55
C THR A 259 19.21 20.44 11.74
N VAL A 260 18.38 19.38 11.78
CA VAL A 260 17.37 19.14 12.81
C VAL A 260 17.69 17.84 13.56
N PRO A 261 18.61 17.86 14.52
CA PRO A 261 18.99 16.66 15.24
C PRO A 261 17.82 16.10 16.06
N LEU A 262 17.75 14.77 16.12
CA LEU A 262 16.81 14.04 16.95
C LEU A 262 17.48 13.55 18.22
N THR A 263 16.75 13.64 19.33
CA THR A 263 17.11 12.99 20.58
C THR A 263 16.71 11.51 20.55
N GLU A 264 17.35 10.66 21.37
CA GLU A 264 16.93 9.28 21.53
C GLU A 264 15.45 9.17 21.96
N ALA A 265 14.97 10.08 22.78
CA ALA A 265 13.57 10.12 23.22
C ALA A 265 12.61 10.35 22.04
N GLU A 266 12.94 11.26 21.13
CA GLU A 266 12.15 11.54 19.92
C GLU A 266 12.15 10.33 18.98
N ILE A 267 13.32 9.72 18.75
CA ILE A 267 13.44 8.51 17.93
C ILE A 267 12.59 7.38 18.51
N ARG A 268 12.73 7.11 19.82
CA ARG A 268 11.98 6.07 20.51
C ARG A 268 10.47 6.31 20.44
N LYS A 269 10.06 7.57 20.62
CA LYS A 269 8.66 7.99 20.53
C LYS A 269 8.07 7.77 19.13
N ALA A 270 8.82 8.13 18.08
CA ALA A 270 8.39 7.91 16.69
C ALA A 270 8.29 6.41 16.36
N ARG A 271 9.27 5.62 16.79
CA ARG A 271 9.23 4.16 16.63
C ARG A 271 8.06 3.53 17.38
N HIS A 272 7.75 4.00 18.58
CA HIS A 272 6.58 3.55 19.34
C HIS A 272 5.30 3.80 18.55
N ALA A 273 5.13 5.01 18.01
CA ALA A 273 3.98 5.34 17.17
C ALA A 273 3.92 4.47 15.90
N TYR A 274 5.07 4.21 15.27
CA TYR A 274 5.12 3.32 14.12
C TYR A 274 4.68 1.90 14.47
N TYR A 275 5.12 1.32 15.59
CA TYR A 275 4.69 0.00 16.05
C TYR A 275 3.18 -0.04 16.32
N ALA A 276 2.65 1.01 16.94
CA ALA A 276 1.22 1.18 17.16
C ALA A 276 0.44 1.24 15.83
N ASN A 277 0.95 1.97 14.85
CA ASN A 277 0.35 2.10 13.52
C ASN A 277 0.42 0.79 12.72
N VAL A 278 1.48 -0.01 12.89
CA VAL A 278 1.56 -1.37 12.32
C VAL A 278 0.50 -2.28 12.91
N SER A 279 0.27 -2.24 14.24
CA SER A 279 -0.82 -3.00 14.86
C SER A 279 -2.20 -2.51 14.44
N TYR A 280 -2.37 -1.20 14.24
CA TYR A 280 -3.59 -0.65 13.67
C TYR A 280 -3.85 -1.21 12.26
N PHE A 281 -2.85 -1.21 11.38
CA PHE A 281 -2.97 -1.81 10.05
C PHE A 281 -3.31 -3.31 10.14
N ASP A 282 -2.64 -4.06 11.02
CA ASP A 282 -2.97 -5.48 11.25
C ASP A 282 -4.44 -5.68 11.66
N SER A 283 -5.00 -4.75 12.44
CA SER A 283 -6.42 -4.83 12.79
C SER A 283 -7.34 -4.68 11.57
N LYS A 284 -6.95 -3.83 10.59
CA LYS A 284 -7.69 -3.70 9.33
C LYS A 284 -7.61 -4.97 8.47
N VAL A 285 -6.47 -5.66 8.51
CA VAL A 285 -6.36 -7.01 7.93
C VAL A 285 -7.36 -7.95 8.58
N GLY A 286 -7.42 -7.97 9.91
CA GLY A 286 -8.39 -8.77 10.66
C GLY A 286 -9.84 -8.45 10.33
N GLU A 287 -10.20 -7.16 10.24
CA GLU A 287 -11.54 -6.72 9.88
C GLU A 287 -11.97 -7.24 8.49
N LEU A 288 -11.09 -7.17 7.49
CA LEU A 288 -11.41 -7.63 6.14
C LEU A 288 -11.51 -9.15 6.05
N VAL A 289 -10.63 -9.88 6.73
CA VAL A 289 -10.71 -11.37 6.83
C VAL A 289 -12.00 -11.79 7.50
N GLN A 290 -12.37 -11.13 8.61
CA GLN A 290 -13.62 -11.38 9.30
C GLN A 290 -14.83 -11.11 8.39
N THR A 291 -14.82 -10.00 7.65
CA THR A 291 -15.92 -9.64 6.73
C THR A 291 -16.10 -10.69 5.62
N ILE A 292 -15.01 -11.19 5.03
CA ILE A 292 -15.05 -12.27 4.02
C ILE A 292 -15.60 -13.56 4.65
N THR A 293 -15.24 -13.85 5.91
CA THR A 293 -15.74 -15.02 6.65
C THR A 293 -17.25 -14.91 6.89
N GLU A 294 -17.72 -13.76 7.38
CA GLU A 294 -19.15 -13.49 7.62
C GLU A 294 -19.97 -13.49 6.33
N ALA A 295 -19.35 -13.07 5.22
CA ALA A 295 -19.95 -13.14 3.89
C ALA A 295 -20.00 -14.57 3.30
N GLY A 296 -19.42 -15.58 3.99
CA GLY A 296 -19.40 -16.97 3.54
C GLY A 296 -18.47 -17.27 2.37
N MET A 297 -17.46 -16.41 2.13
CA MET A 297 -16.57 -16.51 0.97
C MET A 297 -15.13 -16.94 1.30
N ILE A 298 -14.83 -17.24 2.55
CA ILE A 298 -13.45 -17.49 3.02
C ILE A 298 -12.77 -18.65 2.31
N ASP A 299 -13.50 -19.71 1.98
CA ASP A 299 -12.96 -20.93 1.37
C ASP A 299 -12.57 -20.74 -0.12
N ASN A 300 -13.10 -19.68 -0.76
CA ASN A 300 -12.83 -19.37 -2.17
C ASN A 300 -12.22 -17.95 -2.32
N THR A 301 -11.42 -17.50 -1.37
CA THR A 301 -10.76 -16.20 -1.42
C THR A 301 -9.27 -16.30 -1.16
N ILE A 302 -8.48 -15.72 -2.05
CA ILE A 302 -7.04 -15.53 -1.88
C ILE A 302 -6.80 -14.16 -1.24
N PHE A 303 -6.08 -14.15 -0.11
CA PHE A 303 -5.60 -12.92 0.51
C PHE A 303 -4.16 -12.65 0.11
N ILE A 304 -3.88 -11.42 -0.29
CA ILE A 304 -2.52 -10.94 -0.58
C ILE A 304 -2.25 -9.76 0.35
N ILE A 305 -1.29 -9.93 1.27
CA ILE A 305 -0.83 -8.84 2.14
C ILE A 305 0.49 -8.34 1.59
N THR A 306 0.57 -7.05 1.34
CA THR A 306 1.78 -6.43 0.77
C THR A 306 1.95 -5.00 1.27
N ALA A 307 3.12 -4.43 1.00
CA ALA A 307 3.38 -3.00 1.11
C ALA A 307 3.88 -2.49 -0.26
N ASP A 308 3.80 -1.20 -0.47
CA ASP A 308 4.37 -0.58 -1.67
C ASP A 308 5.91 -0.48 -1.59
N HIS A 309 6.42 -0.12 -0.42
CA HIS A 309 7.86 -0.13 -0.08
C HIS A 309 8.02 -0.30 1.44
N GLY A 310 9.25 -0.41 1.91
CA GLY A 310 9.58 -0.37 3.34
C GLY A 310 9.84 1.05 3.83
N ASP A 311 10.21 1.13 5.11
CA ASP A 311 10.61 2.36 5.78
C ASP A 311 12.15 2.40 5.91
#